data_cd66364abdd3234fef95d3af2b7a2eed
#
_entry.id   cd66364abdd3234fef95d3af2b7a2eed
#
_cell.length_a   1.000
_cell.length_b   1.000
_cell.length_c   1.000
_cell.angle_alpha   90.00
_cell.angle_beta   90.00
_cell.angle_gamma   90.00
#
_symmetry.space_group_name_H-M   'P 1'
#
loop_
_entity.id
_entity.type
_entity.pdbx_description
1 polymer ?
#
loop_
_entity_poly.entity_id
_entity_poly.type
_entity_poly.pdbx_seq_one_letter_code
_entity_poly.pdbx_strand_id
1 'polypeptide(L)'
;SAPLPSEPERVFRDRFGVKDVLPLYGMTEVNIPLYGLINEKGEGKCGKLYHKYFEVEIRDPETDAPIKDGEVGEIVVRPKQPFGFMSGYMGMPEKTIETWRNFWFHTGDAGIKDSSGSFTFVDRIKDCIRRRGENISSYEVEQAFLEIPNITEAAAYAIPAKGGEGMEDEVMVALMRNDNTSIDYNDLLN
;
A
#
# COMPACT_ATOMS: atom_id res chain seq x y z
N SER A 1 -3.28 4.72 -4.28
CA SER A 1 -4.19 4.76 -3.11
C SER A 1 -3.35 4.83 -1.84
N ALA A 2 -3.86 5.50 -0.82
CA ALA A 2 -3.27 5.53 0.50
C ALA A 2 -4.29 4.94 1.49
N PRO A 3 -3.85 4.26 2.56
CA PRO A 3 -4.74 3.85 3.63
C PRO A 3 -5.46 5.06 4.24
N LEU A 4 -6.67 4.87 4.74
CA LEU A 4 -7.33 5.90 5.54
C LEU A 4 -6.73 5.83 6.95
N PRO A 5 -6.05 6.89 7.42
CA PRO A 5 -5.51 6.91 8.78
C PRO A 5 -6.63 6.79 9.83
N SER A 6 -6.32 6.28 11.00
CA SER A 6 -7.31 6.04 12.08
C SER A 6 -7.89 7.34 12.65
N GLU A 7 -7.11 8.42 12.65
CA GLU A 7 -7.55 9.72 13.19
C GLU A 7 -8.65 10.37 12.34
N PRO A 8 -8.53 10.56 11.01
CA PRO A 8 -9.62 11.00 10.16
C PRO A 8 -10.88 10.14 10.28
N GLU A 9 -10.75 8.81 10.39
CA GLU A 9 -11.90 7.93 10.60
C GLU A 9 -12.62 8.27 11.90
N ARG A 10 -11.90 8.48 13.01
CA ARG A 10 -12.43 8.89 14.30
C ARG A 10 -13.14 10.24 14.20
N VAL A 11 -12.53 11.23 13.55
CA VAL A 11 -13.14 12.56 13.35
C VAL A 11 -14.45 12.46 12.57
N PHE A 12 -14.51 11.63 11.53
CA PHE A 12 -15.76 11.42 10.77
C PHE A 12 -16.88 10.85 11.64
N ARG A 13 -16.56 9.87 12.50
CA ARG A 13 -17.52 9.29 13.43
C ARG A 13 -18.01 10.31 14.45
N ASP A 14 -17.10 11.00 15.11
CA ASP A 14 -17.40 11.90 16.22
C ASP A 14 -18.10 13.19 15.74
N ARG A 15 -17.63 13.77 14.62
CA ARG A 15 -18.15 15.05 14.13
C ARG A 15 -19.43 14.95 13.32
N PHE A 16 -19.55 13.90 12.52
CA PHE A 16 -20.68 13.76 11.58
C PHE A 16 -21.67 12.65 11.96
N GLY A 17 -21.43 11.94 13.07
CA GLY A 17 -22.29 10.84 13.52
C GLY A 17 -22.31 9.64 12.56
N VAL A 18 -21.30 9.48 11.75
CA VAL A 18 -21.15 8.35 10.82
C VAL A 18 -20.91 7.09 11.64
N LYS A 19 -21.80 6.10 11.52
CA LYS A 19 -21.68 4.85 12.30
C LYS A 19 -20.59 3.94 11.77
N ASP A 20 -20.52 3.82 10.44
CA ASP A 20 -19.62 2.88 9.78
C ASP A 20 -18.86 3.56 8.64
N VAL A 21 -17.53 3.43 8.67
CA VAL A 21 -16.63 3.78 7.59
C VAL A 21 -16.12 2.47 7.01
N LEU A 22 -16.34 2.26 5.72
CA LEU A 22 -15.96 1.03 5.03
C LEU A 22 -14.78 1.32 4.11
N PRO A 23 -13.65 0.64 4.30
CA PRO A 23 -12.54 0.76 3.37
C PRO A 23 -12.91 0.12 2.03
N LEU A 24 -12.41 0.71 0.94
CA LEU A 24 -12.50 0.18 -0.41
C LEU A 24 -11.11 0.20 -1.03
N TYR A 25 -10.77 -0.85 -1.77
CA TYR A 25 -9.58 -0.85 -2.59
C TYR A 25 -9.98 -0.85 -4.06
N GLY A 26 -9.45 0.09 -4.79
CA GLY A 26 -9.65 0.25 -6.22
C GLY A 26 -8.76 1.35 -6.78
N MET A 27 -8.74 1.48 -8.10
CA MET A 27 -7.95 2.47 -8.81
C MET A 27 -8.65 2.86 -10.12
N THR A 28 -8.12 3.86 -10.81
CA THR A 28 -8.68 4.31 -12.09
C THR A 28 -8.68 3.20 -13.14
N GLU A 29 -7.67 2.34 -13.11
CA GLU A 29 -7.47 1.23 -14.04
C GLU A 29 -8.42 0.05 -13.81
N VAL A 30 -8.81 -0.18 -12.57
CA VAL A 30 -9.73 -1.25 -12.18
C VAL A 30 -10.73 -0.70 -11.17
N ASN A 31 -11.98 -1.06 -11.32
CA ASN A 31 -13.05 -0.61 -10.44
C ASN A 31 -12.75 -1.03 -8.98
N ILE A 32 -13.67 -1.51 -8.20
CA ILE A 32 -13.49 -1.88 -6.79
C ILE A 32 -13.41 -3.41 -6.67
N PRO A 33 -12.21 -4.01 -6.74
CA PRO A 33 -12.04 -5.46 -6.58
C PRO A 33 -12.16 -5.94 -5.13
N LEU A 34 -11.86 -5.07 -4.16
CA LEU A 34 -11.96 -5.40 -2.73
C LEU A 34 -12.85 -4.38 -2.02
N TYR A 35 -13.63 -4.86 -1.05
CA TYR A 35 -14.51 -4.02 -0.25
C TYR A 35 -14.49 -4.44 1.22
N GLY A 36 -14.48 -3.46 2.10
CA GLY A 36 -14.51 -3.67 3.55
C GLY A 36 -15.84 -4.16 4.07
N LEU A 37 -15.80 -4.86 5.16
CA LEU A 37 -16.97 -5.29 5.92
C LEU A 37 -17.17 -4.36 7.12
N ILE A 38 -18.42 -4.21 7.56
CA ILE A 38 -18.84 -3.27 8.62
C ILE A 38 -18.03 -3.41 9.93
N ASN A 39 -17.52 -4.56 10.23
CA ASN A 39 -16.76 -4.81 11.46
C ASN A 39 -15.26 -5.03 11.23
N GLU A 40 -14.78 -4.85 10.01
CA GLU A 40 -13.38 -5.02 9.67
C GLU A 40 -12.63 -3.71 9.91
N LYS A 41 -11.88 -3.66 10.99
CA LYS A 41 -11.12 -2.48 11.41
C LYS A 41 -9.64 -2.73 11.26
N GLY A 42 -8.91 -1.67 11.03
CA GLY A 42 -7.45 -1.67 10.97
C GLY A 42 -6.93 -0.88 9.80
N GLU A 43 -5.78 -0.29 9.99
CA GLU A 43 -5.10 0.49 8.97
C GLU A 43 -4.72 -0.37 7.78
N GLY A 44 -4.83 0.18 6.58
CA GLY A 44 -4.55 -0.54 5.34
C GLY A 44 -5.57 -1.63 4.95
N LYS A 45 -6.56 -1.93 5.79
CA LYS A 45 -7.56 -2.94 5.46
C LYS A 45 -8.32 -2.59 4.19
N CYS A 46 -8.31 -3.52 3.23
CA CYS A 46 -9.02 -3.40 1.96
C CYS A 46 -10.31 -4.21 1.93
N GLY A 47 -10.45 -5.13 2.89
CA GLY A 47 -11.60 -6.00 3.00
C GLY A 47 -11.49 -7.28 2.19
N LYS A 48 -12.61 -7.74 1.67
CA LYS A 48 -12.77 -9.02 1.00
C LYS A 48 -12.95 -8.87 -0.50
N LEU A 49 -12.62 -9.94 -1.21
CA LEU A 49 -12.75 -10.03 -2.67
C LEU A 49 -14.21 -9.94 -3.12
N TYR A 50 -14.47 -9.12 -4.14
CA TYR A 50 -15.74 -9.08 -4.83
C TYR A 50 -15.81 -10.19 -5.90
N HIS A 51 -15.95 -11.41 -5.44
CA HIS A 51 -15.83 -12.64 -6.27
C HIS A 51 -16.68 -12.68 -7.53
N LYS A 52 -17.80 -11.95 -7.57
CA LYS A 52 -18.69 -11.94 -8.73
C LYS A 52 -18.02 -11.33 -9.95
N TYR A 53 -17.13 -10.36 -9.72
CA TYR A 53 -16.56 -9.54 -10.79
C TYR A 53 -15.08 -9.72 -10.98
N PHE A 54 -14.35 -10.14 -9.93
CA PHE A 54 -12.89 -10.17 -9.95
C PHE A 54 -12.33 -11.45 -9.36
N GLU A 55 -11.08 -11.74 -9.75
CA GLU A 55 -10.14 -12.59 -9.04
C GLU A 55 -9.01 -11.69 -8.57
N VAL A 56 -8.51 -11.91 -7.36
CA VAL A 56 -7.39 -11.20 -6.75
C VAL A 56 -6.47 -12.21 -6.11
N GLU A 57 -5.18 -12.08 -6.38
CA GLU A 57 -4.12 -12.87 -5.76
C GLU A 57 -3.04 -11.94 -5.22
N ILE A 58 -2.20 -12.48 -4.33
CA ILE A 58 -0.94 -11.87 -3.94
C ILE A 58 0.17 -12.70 -4.59
N ARG A 59 1.05 -12.03 -5.33
CA ARG A 59 2.12 -12.66 -6.10
C ARG A 59 3.46 -12.02 -5.79
N ASP A 60 4.50 -12.82 -5.93
CA ASP A 60 5.86 -12.33 -5.89
C ASP A 60 6.11 -11.38 -7.09
N PRO A 61 6.56 -10.14 -6.85
CA PRO A 61 6.68 -9.14 -7.92
C PRO A 61 7.79 -9.45 -8.95
N GLU A 62 8.77 -10.30 -8.59
CA GLU A 62 9.89 -10.67 -9.46
C GLU A 62 9.57 -11.91 -10.28
N THR A 63 9.03 -12.95 -9.65
CA THR A 63 8.79 -14.25 -10.29
C THR A 63 7.37 -14.43 -10.80
N ASP A 64 6.44 -13.57 -10.37
CA ASP A 64 5.01 -13.65 -10.64
C ASP A 64 4.36 -14.97 -10.13
N ALA A 65 5.02 -15.66 -9.22
CA ALA A 65 4.48 -16.85 -8.58
C ALA A 65 3.50 -16.47 -7.44
N PRO A 66 2.40 -17.22 -7.27
CA PRO A 66 1.54 -17.02 -6.10
C PRO A 66 2.32 -17.27 -4.81
N ILE A 67 2.12 -16.42 -3.80
CA ILE A 67 2.74 -16.56 -2.47
C ILE A 67 1.72 -17.01 -1.43
N LYS A 68 2.21 -17.38 -0.24
CA LYS A 68 1.36 -17.89 0.84
C LYS A 68 0.57 -16.77 1.53
N ASP A 69 -0.58 -17.15 2.08
CA ASP A 69 -1.34 -16.24 2.94
C ASP A 69 -0.47 -15.77 4.12
N GLY A 70 -0.49 -14.46 4.37
CA GLY A 70 0.31 -13.80 5.39
C GLY A 70 1.65 -13.23 4.91
N GLU A 71 2.09 -13.54 3.71
CA GLU A 71 3.30 -12.96 3.12
C GLU A 71 2.96 -11.71 2.29
N VAL A 72 3.91 -10.76 2.23
CA VAL A 72 3.78 -9.52 1.44
C VAL A 72 4.15 -9.80 -0.01
N GLY A 73 3.31 -9.37 -0.95
CA GLY A 73 3.57 -9.42 -2.37
C GLY A 73 2.74 -8.42 -3.15
N GLU A 74 2.79 -8.47 -4.47
CA GLU A 74 2.00 -7.60 -5.33
C GLU A 74 0.54 -8.06 -5.38
N ILE A 75 -0.38 -7.11 -5.20
CA ILE A 75 -1.81 -7.33 -5.46
C ILE A 75 -2.01 -7.38 -6.96
N VAL A 76 -2.44 -8.52 -7.48
CA VAL A 76 -2.78 -8.68 -8.90
C VAL A 76 -4.26 -8.99 -9.06
N VAL A 77 -4.86 -8.45 -10.11
CA VAL A 77 -6.31 -8.51 -10.32
C VAL A 77 -6.63 -9.04 -11.72
N ARG A 78 -7.68 -9.85 -11.82
CA ARG A 78 -8.20 -10.33 -13.09
C ARG A 78 -9.73 -10.18 -13.16
N PRO A 79 -10.30 -9.70 -14.29
CA PRO A 79 -11.74 -9.56 -14.43
C PRO A 79 -12.41 -10.93 -14.70
N LYS A 80 -13.57 -11.12 -14.12
CA LYS A 80 -14.49 -12.25 -14.44
C LYS A 80 -15.65 -11.80 -15.32
N GLN A 81 -15.83 -10.48 -15.47
CA GLN A 81 -16.90 -9.86 -16.24
C GLN A 81 -16.34 -8.74 -17.12
N PRO A 82 -16.96 -8.43 -18.26
CA PRO A 82 -16.57 -7.29 -19.08
C PRO A 82 -16.70 -5.95 -18.32
N PHE A 83 -15.94 -4.95 -18.80
CA PHE A 83 -16.02 -3.55 -18.35
C PHE A 83 -15.57 -3.27 -16.90
N GLY A 84 -14.90 -4.21 -16.23
CA GLY A 84 -14.34 -4.02 -14.91
C GLY A 84 -12.99 -3.28 -14.89
N PHE A 85 -12.37 -3.11 -16.06
CA PHE A 85 -11.03 -2.53 -16.23
C PHE A 85 -11.02 -1.45 -17.29
N MET A 86 -9.99 -0.58 -17.25
CA MET A 86 -9.68 0.36 -18.32
C MET A 86 -9.42 -0.36 -19.65
N SER A 87 -9.61 0.34 -20.76
CA SER A 87 -9.24 -0.16 -22.10
C SER A 87 -7.73 -0.11 -22.37
N GLY A 88 -6.99 0.65 -21.56
CA GLY A 88 -5.54 0.85 -21.68
C GLY A 88 -5.13 2.27 -21.34
N TYR A 89 -3.83 2.50 -21.21
CA TYR A 89 -3.26 3.84 -21.03
C TYR A 89 -3.22 4.59 -22.38
N MET A 90 -3.80 5.79 -22.38
CA MET A 90 -3.87 6.62 -23.59
C MET A 90 -2.47 6.97 -24.11
N GLY A 91 -2.19 6.61 -25.37
CA GLY A 91 -0.91 6.85 -26.02
C GLY A 91 0.27 6.03 -25.46
N MET A 92 0.00 5.02 -24.61
CA MET A 92 1.06 4.22 -23.94
C MET A 92 0.74 2.71 -24.08
N PRO A 93 0.73 2.15 -25.30
CA PRO A 93 0.38 0.76 -25.51
C PRO A 93 1.38 -0.21 -24.85
N GLU A 94 2.67 0.10 -24.88
CA GLU A 94 3.71 -0.71 -24.25
C GLU A 94 3.49 -0.81 -22.74
N LYS A 95 3.16 0.30 -22.10
CA LYS A 95 2.84 0.33 -20.66
C LYS A 95 1.60 -0.50 -20.34
N THR A 96 0.61 -0.46 -21.23
CA THR A 96 -0.60 -1.27 -21.07
C THR A 96 -0.26 -2.77 -21.12
N ILE A 97 0.59 -3.19 -22.08
CA ILE A 97 1.02 -4.59 -22.20
C ILE A 97 1.86 -5.01 -20.98
N GLU A 98 2.79 -4.17 -20.56
CA GLU A 98 3.64 -4.41 -19.38
C GLU A 98 2.81 -4.66 -18.11
N THR A 99 1.73 -3.89 -17.94
CA THR A 99 0.86 -4.02 -16.77
C THR A 99 0.01 -5.29 -16.80
N TRP A 100 -0.24 -5.86 -17.99
CA TRP A 100 -0.98 -7.11 -18.17
C TRP A 100 -0.02 -8.30 -18.41
N ARG A 101 0.69 -8.73 -17.37
CA ARG A 101 1.57 -9.91 -17.45
C ARG A 101 0.81 -11.16 -17.03
N ASN A 102 1.07 -12.28 -17.71
CA ASN A 102 0.52 -13.60 -17.36
C ASN A 102 -1.00 -13.61 -17.14
N PHE A 103 -1.74 -12.78 -17.90
CA PHE A 103 -3.20 -12.60 -17.79
C PHE A 103 -3.68 -12.01 -16.47
N TRP A 104 -2.79 -11.36 -15.70
CA TRP A 104 -3.11 -10.58 -14.53
C TRP A 104 -2.77 -9.11 -14.74
N PHE A 105 -3.61 -8.27 -14.17
CA PHE A 105 -3.31 -6.85 -14.08
C PHE A 105 -2.45 -6.62 -12.84
N HIS A 106 -1.25 -6.14 -13.04
CA HIS A 106 -0.27 -5.80 -12.02
C HIS A 106 -0.54 -4.38 -11.52
N THR A 107 -0.99 -4.28 -10.27
CA THR A 107 -1.43 -2.98 -9.71
C THR A 107 -0.28 -2.09 -9.30
N GLY A 108 0.89 -2.66 -9.06
CA GLY A 108 2.03 -1.99 -8.46
C GLY A 108 1.83 -1.71 -6.96
N ASP A 109 0.82 -2.29 -6.34
CA ASP A 109 0.53 -2.17 -4.92
C ASP A 109 0.98 -3.44 -4.17
N ALA A 110 1.74 -3.28 -3.10
CA ALA A 110 2.05 -4.35 -2.17
C ALA A 110 0.88 -4.59 -1.21
N GLY A 111 0.61 -5.85 -0.92
CA GLY A 111 -0.43 -6.24 0.02
C GLY A 111 -0.24 -7.61 0.60
N ILE A 112 -1.09 -7.94 1.55
CA ILE A 112 -1.14 -9.23 2.24
C ILE A 112 -2.57 -9.76 2.14
N LYS A 113 -2.71 -11.06 1.92
CA LYS A 113 -3.97 -11.77 2.10
C LYS A 113 -3.85 -12.66 3.33
N ASP A 114 -4.74 -12.52 4.29
CA ASP A 114 -4.75 -13.37 5.48
C ASP A 114 -5.53 -14.68 5.26
N SER A 115 -5.40 -15.62 6.21
CA SER A 115 -6.07 -16.91 6.16
C SER A 115 -7.60 -16.84 6.18
N SER A 116 -8.19 -15.70 6.57
CA SER A 116 -9.63 -15.45 6.49
C SER A 116 -10.07 -14.99 5.09
N GLY A 117 -9.12 -14.74 4.19
CA GLY A 117 -9.34 -14.19 2.85
C GLY A 117 -9.56 -12.68 2.85
N SER A 118 -9.14 -11.97 3.89
CA SER A 118 -9.12 -10.51 3.93
C SER A 118 -7.81 -9.96 3.42
N PHE A 119 -7.86 -8.85 2.71
CA PHE A 119 -6.71 -8.18 2.11
C PHE A 119 -6.35 -6.92 2.88
N THR A 120 -5.05 -6.67 2.98
CA THR A 120 -4.49 -5.46 3.58
C THR A 120 -3.51 -4.85 2.58
N PHE A 121 -3.66 -3.57 2.28
CA PHE A 121 -2.67 -2.80 1.52
C PHE A 121 -1.48 -2.50 2.44
N VAL A 122 -0.29 -2.62 1.92
CA VAL A 122 0.96 -2.33 2.64
C VAL A 122 1.57 -1.03 2.13
N ASP A 123 1.90 -0.97 0.84
CA ASP A 123 2.52 0.19 0.20
C ASP A 123 2.48 0.06 -1.33
N ARG A 124 3.07 1.00 -2.05
CA ARG A 124 3.43 0.83 -3.45
C ARG A 124 4.69 -0.05 -3.57
N ILE A 125 4.71 -0.98 -4.52
CA ILE A 125 5.90 -1.84 -4.75
C ILE A 125 7.18 -1.01 -4.93
N LYS A 126 7.08 0.08 -5.69
CA LYS A 126 8.23 0.98 -5.96
C LYS A 126 8.69 1.79 -4.74
N ASP A 127 7.82 1.94 -3.74
CA ASP A 127 8.07 2.74 -2.54
C ASP A 127 8.41 1.83 -1.33
N CYS A 128 8.21 0.51 -1.45
CA CYS A 128 8.70 -0.47 -0.47
C CYS A 128 10.23 -0.47 -0.43
N ILE A 129 10.79 -0.33 0.76
CA ILE A 129 12.23 -0.31 0.99
C ILE A 129 12.68 -1.72 1.32
N ARG A 130 13.55 -2.31 0.50
CA ARG A 130 14.04 -3.68 0.70
C ARG A 130 15.32 -3.69 1.52
N ARG A 131 15.24 -4.09 2.78
CA ARG A 131 16.37 -4.11 3.70
C ARG A 131 16.46 -5.43 4.46
N ARG A 132 17.59 -6.10 4.40
CA ARG A 132 17.92 -7.38 5.07
C ARG A 132 16.89 -8.49 4.79
N GLY A 133 16.39 -8.53 3.55
CA GLY A 133 15.40 -9.51 3.13
C GLY A 133 13.96 -9.18 3.54
N GLU A 134 13.74 -8.05 4.21
CA GLU A 134 12.41 -7.56 4.62
C GLU A 134 11.95 -6.41 3.72
N ASN A 135 10.65 -6.34 3.49
CA ASN A 135 10.00 -5.22 2.82
C ASN A 135 9.46 -4.26 3.89
N ILE A 136 10.06 -3.09 3.97
CA ILE A 136 9.69 -2.02 4.88
C ILE A 136 8.75 -1.08 4.14
N SER A 137 7.57 -0.81 4.70
CA SER A 137 6.65 0.18 4.16
C SER A 137 7.18 1.59 4.43
N SER A 138 7.35 2.38 3.36
CA SER A 138 7.69 3.80 3.48
C SER A 138 6.62 4.53 4.27
N TYR A 139 5.35 4.20 4.02
CA TYR A 139 4.21 4.79 4.70
C TYR A 139 4.23 4.52 6.23
N GLU A 140 4.50 3.29 6.68
CA GLU A 140 4.59 2.99 8.11
C GLU A 140 5.71 3.77 8.79
N VAL A 141 6.86 3.89 8.13
CA VAL A 141 7.99 4.71 8.63
C VAL A 141 7.58 6.17 8.73
N GLU A 142 6.94 6.73 7.70
CA GLU A 142 6.46 8.11 7.68
C GLU A 142 5.46 8.39 8.80
N GLN A 143 4.49 7.49 9.02
CA GLN A 143 3.51 7.63 10.09
C GLN A 143 4.17 7.64 11.47
N ALA A 144 5.15 6.77 11.72
CA ALA A 144 5.88 6.74 12.98
C ALA A 144 6.59 8.08 13.26
N PHE A 145 7.18 8.71 12.24
CA PHE A 145 7.80 10.03 12.40
C PHE A 145 6.78 11.17 12.58
N LEU A 146 5.61 11.07 11.93
CA LEU A 146 4.54 12.08 12.07
C LEU A 146 3.88 12.08 13.45
N GLU A 147 4.02 11.02 14.25
CA GLU A 147 3.59 11.00 15.65
C GLU A 147 4.50 11.82 16.56
N ILE A 148 5.72 12.14 16.12
CA ILE A 148 6.68 12.93 16.90
C ILE A 148 6.25 14.41 16.89
N PRO A 149 6.15 15.05 18.08
CA PRO A 149 5.78 16.45 18.17
C PRO A 149 6.67 17.36 17.32
N ASN A 150 6.06 18.32 16.62
CA ASN A 150 6.72 19.30 15.76
C ASN A 150 7.24 18.80 14.41
N ILE A 151 7.07 17.53 14.06
CA ILE A 151 7.24 17.04 12.69
C ILE A 151 5.93 17.30 11.94
N THR A 152 6.01 17.97 10.80
CA THR A 152 4.84 18.32 9.97
C THR A 152 4.74 17.50 8.71
N GLU A 153 5.88 17.04 8.19
CA GLU A 153 5.95 16.16 7.03
C GLU A 153 7.11 15.18 7.20
N ALA A 154 6.93 13.97 6.72
CA ALA A 154 7.94 12.94 6.64
C ALA A 154 7.89 12.29 5.26
N ALA A 155 9.05 11.95 4.70
CA ALA A 155 9.17 11.17 3.47
C ALA A 155 10.28 10.13 3.65
N ALA A 156 9.88 8.85 3.61
CA ALA A 156 10.80 7.72 3.71
C ALA A 156 11.06 7.13 2.31
N TYR A 157 12.30 6.82 2.01
CA TYR A 157 12.69 6.25 0.73
C TYR A 157 13.95 5.41 0.84
N ALA A 158 14.10 4.50 -0.13
CA ALA A 158 15.29 3.67 -0.26
C ALA A 158 16.48 4.47 -0.77
N ILE A 159 17.66 4.24 -0.18
CA ILE A 159 18.94 4.66 -0.75
C ILE A 159 19.86 3.46 -0.86
N PRO A 160 20.72 3.37 -1.91
CA PRO A 160 21.67 2.30 -2.03
C PRO A 160 22.62 2.25 -0.82
N ALA A 161 22.79 1.07 -0.22
CA ALA A 161 23.75 0.88 0.85
C ALA A 161 25.18 1.16 0.38
N LYS A 162 26.02 1.64 1.30
CA LYS A 162 27.45 1.90 1.00
C LYS A 162 28.18 0.58 0.73
N GLY A 163 28.38 0.23 -0.54
CA GLY A 163 29.10 -0.99 -0.90
C GLY A 163 28.99 -1.42 -2.36
N GLY A 164 28.12 -0.84 -3.16
CA GLY A 164 28.01 -1.07 -4.61
C GLY A 164 26.77 -1.86 -5.05
N GLU A 165 26.67 -2.12 -6.35
CA GLU A 165 25.55 -2.86 -6.96
C GLU A 165 25.35 -4.24 -6.32
N GLY A 166 24.13 -4.56 -5.95
CA GLY A 166 23.74 -5.85 -5.36
C GLY A 166 23.66 -5.86 -3.83
N MET A 167 23.91 -4.74 -3.15
CA MET A 167 23.59 -4.59 -1.73
C MET A 167 22.17 -4.08 -1.54
N GLU A 168 21.56 -4.53 -0.45
CA GLU A 168 20.22 -4.09 -0.04
C GLU A 168 20.17 -2.59 0.25
N ASP A 169 18.97 -2.01 0.20
CA ASP A 169 18.79 -0.60 0.46
C ASP A 169 18.93 -0.24 1.95
N GLU A 170 19.23 1.02 2.21
CA GLU A 170 19.11 1.65 3.53
C GLU A 170 17.91 2.59 3.54
N VAL A 171 17.29 2.73 4.71
CA VAL A 171 16.15 3.64 4.89
C VAL A 171 16.67 5.06 5.09
N MET A 172 16.24 5.98 4.23
CA MET A 172 16.44 7.41 4.43
C MET A 172 15.10 8.07 4.73
N VAL A 173 15.08 8.98 5.70
CA VAL A 173 13.88 9.76 6.03
C VAL A 173 14.20 11.25 5.94
N ALA A 174 13.44 11.98 5.15
CA ALA A 174 13.44 13.43 5.10
C ALA A 174 12.30 13.96 5.97
N LEU A 175 12.61 14.88 6.88
CA LEU A 175 11.63 15.43 7.82
C LEU A 175 11.49 16.93 7.66
N MET A 176 10.25 17.42 7.67
CA MET A 176 9.93 18.84 7.80
C MET A 176 9.41 19.12 9.22
N ARG A 177 9.89 20.21 9.81
CA ARG A 177 9.49 20.65 11.14
C ARG A 177 8.92 22.05 11.13
N ASN A 178 8.18 22.41 12.16
CA ASN A 178 7.79 23.80 12.41
C ASN A 178 9.03 24.68 12.68
N ASP A 179 9.14 25.83 12.03
CA ASP A 179 10.33 26.68 11.96
C ASP A 179 10.90 27.18 13.33
N ASN A 180 10.16 27.05 14.41
CA ASN A 180 10.55 27.58 15.73
C ASN A 180 10.80 26.49 16.79
N THR A 181 10.98 25.24 16.39
CA THR A 181 11.12 24.13 17.34
C THR A 181 12.42 23.35 17.15
N SER A 182 13.05 22.93 18.24
CA SER A 182 14.14 21.96 18.21
C SER A 182 13.53 20.54 18.30
N ILE A 183 14.00 19.62 17.48
CA ILE A 183 13.71 18.20 17.66
C ILE A 183 14.84 17.63 18.52
N ASP A 184 14.49 16.95 19.60
CA ASP A 184 15.47 16.15 20.33
C ASP A 184 15.75 14.88 19.50
N TYR A 185 17.02 14.68 19.14
CA TYR A 185 17.43 13.50 18.40
C TYR A 185 17.15 12.19 19.16
N ASN A 186 17.02 12.23 20.49
CA ASN A 186 16.65 11.07 21.28
C ASN A 186 15.19 10.65 21.05
N ASP A 187 14.31 11.59 20.70
CA ASP A 187 12.91 11.29 20.35
C ASP A 187 12.79 10.57 19.00
N LEU A 188 13.84 10.67 18.16
CA LEU A 188 13.89 9.97 16.86
C LEU A 188 14.41 8.53 16.98
N LEU A 189 14.98 8.13 18.12
CA LEU A 189 15.66 6.84 18.31
C LEU A 189 14.87 5.87 19.20
N ASN A 190 13.76 6.29 19.76
CA ASN A 190 12.87 5.51 20.62
C ASN A 190 11.59 5.12 19.89
#